data_b3d477f1c9a7f3c0af596feab38bce5f
#
_entry.id   b3d477f1c9a7f3c0af596feab38bce5f
#
_cell.length_a   1.000
_cell.length_b   1.000
_cell.length_c   1.000
_cell.angle_alpha   90.00
_cell.angle_beta   90.00
_cell.angle_gamma   90.00
#
_symmetry.space_group_name_H-M   'P 1'
#
loop_
_entity.id
_entity.type
_entity.pdbx_description
1 polymer ?
#
loop_
_entity_poly.entity_id
_entity_poly.type
_entity_poly.pdbx_seq_one_letter_code
_entity_poly.pdbx_strand_id
1 'polypeptide(L)'
;MIEEIHNHPRNKNISFNKEKHTYTYQDETSFSGITSFIGEFCKPFDRMGIARGYAYKHNMTVKRVLALWDSDREYGNAVHDMIEDYINEGIEPEIPHVELENFKLFLETYNLEPVIGEWVVYAEEYNQASAVDILCLNEAGEYVVVDLKTMKKPIRFTPYDEG
;
A
#
# COMPACT_ATOMS: atom_id res chain seq x y z
N MET A 1 18.64 -14.05 -7.45
CA MET A 1 17.93 -13.49 -6.27
C MET A 1 16.64 -12.76 -6.67
N ILE A 2 16.68 -11.69 -7.48
CA ILE A 2 15.45 -11.00 -7.97
C ILE A 2 14.56 -11.97 -8.75
N GLU A 3 15.11 -12.69 -9.73
CA GLU A 3 14.42 -13.68 -10.54
C GLU A 3 13.79 -14.84 -9.71
N GLU A 4 14.38 -15.16 -8.57
CA GLU A 4 13.87 -16.17 -7.63
C GLU A 4 12.60 -15.68 -6.89
N ILE A 5 12.51 -14.41 -6.55
CA ILE A 5 11.31 -13.83 -5.93
C ILE A 5 10.14 -13.82 -6.92
N HIS A 6 10.35 -13.31 -8.14
CA HIS A 6 9.31 -13.29 -9.18
C HIS A 6 8.80 -14.68 -9.53
N ASN A 7 9.69 -15.68 -9.60
CA ASN A 7 9.37 -17.05 -9.94
C ASN A 7 9.18 -17.97 -8.73
N HIS A 8 9.06 -17.42 -7.52
CA HIS A 8 8.92 -18.24 -6.32
C HIS A 8 7.67 -19.13 -6.41
N PRO A 9 7.77 -20.45 -6.17
CA PRO A 9 6.66 -21.41 -6.36
C PRO A 9 5.40 -21.05 -5.57
N ARG A 10 5.55 -20.40 -4.42
CA ARG A 10 4.41 -19.96 -3.59
C ARG A 10 3.58 -18.87 -4.24
N ASN A 11 4.15 -18.04 -5.14
CA ASN A 11 3.40 -16.98 -5.82
C ASN A 11 2.25 -17.54 -6.67
N LYS A 12 2.41 -18.77 -7.18
CA LYS A 12 1.38 -19.44 -7.99
C LYS A 12 0.21 -19.99 -7.17
N ASN A 13 0.36 -20.08 -5.86
CA ASN A 13 -0.66 -20.66 -4.99
C ASN A 13 -1.69 -19.63 -4.53
N ILE A 14 -1.41 -18.34 -4.70
CA ILE A 14 -2.28 -17.26 -4.22
C ILE A 14 -2.60 -16.30 -5.36
N SER A 15 -3.86 -15.91 -5.47
CA SER A 15 -4.31 -14.86 -6.37
C SER A 15 -4.98 -13.74 -5.58
N PHE A 16 -4.81 -12.52 -6.03
CA PHE A 16 -5.42 -11.32 -5.45
C PHE A 16 -6.33 -10.64 -6.46
N ASN A 17 -7.57 -10.43 -6.10
CA ASN A 17 -8.52 -9.65 -6.88
C ASN A 17 -8.59 -8.23 -6.31
N LYS A 18 -7.97 -7.25 -7.00
CA LYS A 18 -7.91 -5.84 -6.58
C LYS A 18 -9.30 -5.22 -6.43
N GLU A 19 -10.24 -5.50 -7.35
CA GLU A 19 -11.57 -4.89 -7.33
C GLU A 19 -12.39 -5.34 -6.11
N LYS A 20 -12.34 -6.64 -5.79
CA LYS A 20 -13.07 -7.24 -4.66
C LYS A 20 -12.27 -7.24 -3.37
N HIS A 21 -10.98 -6.93 -3.45
CA HIS A 21 -10.03 -7.01 -2.34
C HIS A 21 -10.04 -8.39 -1.65
N THR A 22 -10.01 -9.46 -2.47
CA THR A 22 -10.10 -10.85 -2.00
C THR A 22 -8.89 -11.65 -2.44
N TYR A 23 -8.44 -12.52 -1.54
CA TYR A 23 -7.34 -13.45 -1.78
C TYR A 23 -7.90 -14.85 -1.95
N THR A 24 -7.42 -15.58 -2.96
CA THR A 24 -7.84 -16.98 -3.20
C THR A 24 -6.59 -17.86 -3.26
N TYR A 25 -6.55 -18.88 -2.41
CA TYR A 25 -5.47 -19.84 -2.33
C TYR A 25 -5.83 -21.11 -3.11
N GLN A 26 -4.95 -21.52 -4.02
CA GLN A 26 -5.10 -22.70 -4.91
C GLN A 26 -6.46 -22.75 -5.62
N ASP A 27 -6.99 -21.58 -6.02
CA ASP A 27 -8.26 -21.38 -6.72
C ASP A 27 -9.54 -21.87 -5.97
N GLU A 28 -9.41 -22.30 -4.73
CA GLU A 28 -10.51 -22.88 -3.96
C GLU A 28 -10.78 -22.16 -2.63
N THR A 29 -9.73 -21.82 -1.89
CA THR A 29 -9.88 -21.33 -0.51
C THR A 29 -9.73 -19.81 -0.45
N SER A 30 -10.75 -19.11 0.09
CA SER A 30 -10.66 -17.68 0.36
C SER A 30 -9.85 -17.43 1.63
N PHE A 31 -8.78 -16.60 1.50
CA PHE A 31 -7.99 -16.13 2.63
C PHE A 31 -8.46 -14.75 3.07
N SER A 32 -8.45 -14.53 4.39
CA SER A 32 -8.77 -13.23 4.95
C SER A 32 -7.60 -12.27 4.77
N GLY A 33 -7.90 -11.03 4.35
CA GLY A 33 -6.89 -9.97 4.36
C GLY A 33 -6.50 -9.60 5.79
N ILE A 34 -5.21 -9.38 6.05
CA ILE A 34 -4.71 -9.03 7.39
C ILE A 34 -5.39 -7.79 7.96
N THR A 35 -5.70 -6.80 7.11
CA THR A 35 -6.43 -5.59 7.52
C THR A 35 -7.84 -5.91 8.00
N SER A 36 -8.54 -6.84 7.34
CA SER A 36 -9.87 -7.28 7.75
C SER A 36 -9.82 -8.01 9.08
N PHE A 37 -8.83 -8.90 9.25
CA PHE A 37 -8.59 -9.61 10.51
C PHE A 37 -8.33 -8.64 11.67
N ILE A 38 -7.42 -7.68 11.50
CA ILE A 38 -7.15 -6.65 12.53
C ILE A 38 -8.42 -5.85 12.83
N GLY A 39 -9.25 -5.57 11.83
CA GLY A 39 -10.50 -4.84 11.95
C GLY A 39 -11.50 -5.49 12.89
N GLU A 40 -11.48 -6.82 13.05
CA GLU A 40 -12.36 -7.56 13.99
C GLU A 40 -12.05 -7.23 15.45
N PHE A 41 -10.81 -6.83 15.76
CA PHE A 41 -10.39 -6.46 17.12
C PHE A 41 -10.43 -4.95 17.39
N CYS A 42 -10.68 -4.16 16.37
CA CYS A 42 -10.71 -2.70 16.47
C CYS A 42 -12.14 -2.17 16.44
N LYS A 43 -12.36 -1.03 17.10
CA LYS A 43 -13.63 -0.32 16.93
C LYS A 43 -13.77 0.13 15.47
N PRO A 44 -14.94 -0.08 14.84
CA PRO A 44 -15.18 0.42 13.49
C PRO A 44 -14.87 1.93 13.38
N PHE A 45 -14.23 2.31 12.29
CA PHE A 45 -13.93 3.70 12.01
C PHE A 45 -15.22 4.49 11.74
N ASP A 46 -15.56 5.43 12.64
CA ASP A 46 -16.73 6.30 12.49
C ASP A 46 -16.46 7.41 11.47
N ARG A 47 -16.44 7.02 10.19
CA ARG A 47 -16.22 7.94 9.08
C ARG A 47 -17.17 9.14 9.10
N MET A 48 -18.44 8.90 9.41
CA MET A 48 -19.46 9.96 9.41
C MET A 48 -19.32 10.91 10.59
N GLY A 49 -19.06 10.40 11.79
CA GLY A 49 -18.83 11.24 12.98
C GLY A 49 -17.61 12.13 12.80
N ILE A 50 -16.51 11.56 12.32
CA ILE A 50 -15.28 12.32 12.05
C ILE A 50 -15.50 13.36 10.93
N ALA A 51 -16.22 12.98 9.84
CA ALA A 51 -16.54 13.91 8.76
C ALA A 51 -17.40 15.10 9.24
N ARG A 52 -18.36 14.88 10.14
CA ARG A 52 -19.16 15.97 10.75
C ARG A 52 -18.28 16.90 11.57
N GLY A 53 -17.41 16.37 12.42
CA GLY A 53 -16.46 17.16 13.22
C GLY A 53 -15.53 18.00 12.36
N TYR A 54 -14.97 17.40 11.30
CA TYR A 54 -14.10 18.07 10.35
C TYR A 54 -14.85 19.17 9.57
N ALA A 55 -16.05 18.86 9.07
CA ALA A 55 -16.90 19.81 8.35
C ALA A 55 -17.22 21.05 9.21
N TYR A 56 -17.60 20.85 10.46
CA TYR A 56 -17.84 21.94 11.40
C TYR A 56 -16.60 22.80 11.62
N LYS A 57 -15.45 22.17 11.90
CA LYS A 57 -14.18 22.87 12.17
C LYS A 57 -13.69 23.69 10.96
N HIS A 58 -13.96 23.24 9.74
CA HIS A 58 -13.45 23.87 8.51
C HIS A 58 -14.52 24.61 7.70
N ASN A 59 -15.71 24.81 8.28
CA ASN A 59 -16.86 25.48 7.63
C ASN A 59 -17.18 24.88 6.25
N MET A 60 -17.29 23.55 6.21
CA MET A 60 -17.57 22.79 5.01
C MET A 60 -18.83 21.96 5.18
N THR A 61 -19.41 21.47 4.07
CA THR A 61 -20.44 20.44 4.13
C THR A 61 -19.84 19.06 4.32
N VAL A 62 -20.52 18.17 5.02
CA VAL A 62 -20.09 16.76 5.19
C VAL A 62 -19.89 16.09 3.83
N LYS A 63 -20.78 16.34 2.87
CA LYS A 63 -20.65 15.82 1.49
C LYS A 63 -19.33 16.23 0.85
N ARG A 64 -18.92 17.48 1.02
CA ARG A 64 -17.64 17.98 0.46
C ARG A 64 -16.44 17.32 1.14
N VAL A 65 -16.49 17.12 2.46
CA VAL A 65 -15.42 16.42 3.20
C VAL A 65 -15.27 14.97 2.70
N LEU A 66 -16.38 14.26 2.58
CA LEU A 66 -16.36 12.87 2.08
C LEU A 66 -15.81 12.79 0.64
N ALA A 67 -16.25 13.70 -0.24
CA ALA A 67 -15.74 13.75 -1.62
C ALA A 67 -14.24 14.04 -1.68
N LEU A 68 -13.71 14.92 -0.81
CA LEU A 68 -12.26 15.17 -0.73
C LEU A 68 -11.51 13.91 -0.27
N TRP A 69 -12.01 13.18 0.73
CA TRP A 69 -11.35 11.95 1.20
C TRP A 69 -11.40 10.83 0.16
N ASP A 70 -12.50 10.74 -0.60
CA ASP A 70 -12.60 9.77 -1.69
C ASP A 70 -11.61 10.11 -2.81
N SER A 71 -11.52 11.38 -3.20
CA SER A 71 -10.54 11.85 -4.19
C SER A 71 -9.09 11.64 -3.72
N ASP A 72 -8.79 11.86 -2.44
CA ASP A 72 -7.46 11.63 -1.88
C ASP A 72 -7.09 10.13 -1.91
N ARG A 73 -8.06 9.25 -1.62
CA ARG A 73 -7.86 7.80 -1.72
C ARG A 73 -7.64 7.36 -3.16
N GLU A 74 -8.47 7.84 -4.11
CA GLU A 74 -8.32 7.54 -5.53
C GLU A 74 -6.96 7.99 -6.07
N TYR A 75 -6.51 9.17 -5.66
CA TYR A 75 -5.17 9.65 -6.01
C TYR A 75 -4.07 8.75 -5.42
N GLY A 76 -4.20 8.35 -4.14
CA GLY A 76 -3.26 7.42 -3.52
C GLY A 76 -3.17 6.10 -4.27
N ASN A 77 -4.32 5.50 -4.62
CA ASN A 77 -4.36 4.26 -5.40
C ASN A 77 -3.68 4.42 -6.77
N ALA A 78 -3.96 5.51 -7.49
CA ALA A 78 -3.33 5.77 -8.79
C ALA A 78 -1.80 5.93 -8.69
N VAL A 79 -1.28 6.48 -7.59
CA VAL A 79 0.17 6.56 -7.35
C VAL A 79 0.75 5.17 -7.07
N HIS A 80 0.08 4.33 -6.28
CA HIS A 80 0.50 2.95 -6.04
C HIS A 80 0.54 2.15 -7.36
N ASP A 81 -0.54 2.19 -8.16
CA ASP A 81 -0.61 1.50 -9.45
C ASP A 81 0.52 1.95 -10.39
N MET A 82 0.77 3.26 -10.49
CA MET A 82 1.85 3.83 -11.32
C MET A 82 3.25 3.34 -10.88
N ILE A 83 3.52 3.28 -9.58
CA ILE A 83 4.80 2.82 -9.05
C ILE A 83 4.94 1.30 -9.23
N GLU A 84 3.85 0.55 -9.07
CA GLU A 84 3.80 -0.88 -9.37
C GLU A 84 4.13 -1.17 -10.83
N ASP A 85 3.49 -0.47 -11.78
CA ASP A 85 3.75 -0.59 -13.22
C ASP A 85 5.22 -0.27 -13.55
N TYR A 86 5.77 0.77 -12.92
CA TYR A 86 7.18 1.12 -13.07
C TYR A 86 8.11 0.01 -12.58
N ILE A 87 7.85 -0.57 -11.40
CA ILE A 87 8.70 -1.62 -10.82
C ILE A 87 8.58 -2.94 -11.60
N ASN A 88 7.35 -3.37 -11.88
CA ASN A 88 7.09 -4.71 -12.41
C ASN A 88 7.27 -4.79 -13.92
N GLU A 89 7.00 -3.70 -14.66
CA GLU A 89 6.95 -3.69 -16.12
C GLU A 89 7.88 -2.64 -16.75
N GLY A 90 8.48 -1.75 -15.96
CA GLY A 90 9.31 -0.66 -16.45
C GLY A 90 8.51 0.42 -17.17
N ILE A 91 7.21 0.51 -16.93
CA ILE A 91 6.33 1.49 -17.58
C ILE A 91 6.44 2.82 -16.84
N GLU A 92 6.72 3.88 -17.59
CA GLU A 92 6.69 5.25 -17.10
C GLU A 92 5.54 6.03 -17.74
N PRO A 93 4.89 6.95 -16.99
CA PRO A 93 3.84 7.78 -17.55
C PRO A 93 4.41 8.72 -18.63
N GLU A 94 3.63 9.00 -19.68
CA GLU A 94 4.02 9.91 -20.77
C GLU A 94 4.38 11.32 -20.26
N ILE A 95 3.71 11.76 -19.20
CA ILE A 95 3.98 13.04 -18.52
C ILE A 95 4.68 12.75 -17.20
N PRO A 96 5.86 13.37 -16.94
CA PRO A 96 6.56 13.17 -15.68
C PRO A 96 5.66 13.44 -14.47
N HIS A 97 5.66 12.49 -13.51
CA HIS A 97 4.84 12.55 -12.31
C HIS A 97 5.72 12.72 -11.07
N VAL A 98 5.43 13.74 -10.28
CA VAL A 98 6.29 14.15 -9.16
C VAL A 98 6.47 13.03 -8.13
N GLU A 99 5.45 12.19 -7.90
CA GLU A 99 5.54 11.07 -6.96
C GLU A 99 6.48 9.98 -7.47
N LEU A 100 6.48 9.70 -8.78
CA LEU A 100 7.42 8.73 -9.36
C LEU A 100 8.86 9.25 -9.28
N GLU A 101 9.08 10.53 -9.58
CA GLU A 101 10.40 11.15 -9.46
C GLU A 101 10.88 11.16 -8.00
N ASN A 102 10.00 11.45 -7.03
CA ASN A 102 10.32 11.35 -5.62
C ASN A 102 10.63 9.91 -5.19
N PHE A 103 9.92 8.93 -5.73
CA PHE A 103 10.19 7.53 -5.48
C PHE A 103 11.56 7.11 -6.03
N LYS A 104 11.91 7.49 -7.26
CA LYS A 104 13.23 7.25 -7.84
C LYS A 104 14.33 7.87 -6.99
N LEU A 105 14.15 9.12 -6.58
CA LEU A 105 15.09 9.81 -5.69
C LEU A 105 15.23 9.11 -4.32
N PHE A 106 14.13 8.59 -3.78
CA PHE A 106 14.17 7.79 -2.56
C PHE A 106 15.02 6.52 -2.75
N LEU A 107 14.82 5.78 -3.84
CA LEU A 107 15.62 4.59 -4.14
C LEU A 107 17.12 4.91 -4.24
N GLU A 108 17.47 5.98 -4.95
CA GLU A 108 18.86 6.45 -5.08
C GLU A 108 19.44 6.88 -3.72
N THR A 109 18.68 7.64 -2.93
CA THR A 109 19.13 8.19 -1.63
C THR A 109 19.45 7.09 -0.63
N TYR A 110 18.68 6.00 -0.65
CA TYR A 110 18.85 4.89 0.30
C TYR A 110 19.54 3.67 -0.32
N ASN A 111 20.03 3.79 -1.55
CA ASN A 111 20.69 2.71 -2.30
C ASN A 111 19.84 1.43 -2.30
N LEU A 112 18.58 1.55 -2.69
CA LEU A 112 17.63 0.46 -2.75
C LEU A 112 17.37 0.05 -4.21
N GLU A 113 17.42 -1.24 -4.48
CA GLU A 113 17.02 -1.84 -5.76
C GLU A 113 15.61 -2.42 -5.61
N PRO A 114 14.58 -1.89 -6.31
CA PRO A 114 13.24 -2.42 -6.24
C PRO A 114 13.19 -3.81 -6.91
N VAL A 115 12.56 -4.77 -6.23
CA VAL A 115 12.47 -6.16 -6.68
C VAL A 115 11.10 -6.47 -7.24
N ILE A 116 10.04 -6.12 -6.51
CA ILE A 116 8.66 -6.39 -6.89
C ILE A 116 7.71 -5.40 -6.20
N GLY A 117 6.73 -4.90 -6.95
CA GLY A 117 5.60 -4.10 -6.46
C GLY A 117 4.37 -4.96 -6.21
N GLU A 118 3.60 -4.61 -5.18
CA GLU A 118 2.37 -5.27 -4.75
C GLU A 118 2.49 -6.81 -4.60
N TRP A 119 3.52 -7.24 -3.90
CA TRP A 119 3.78 -8.66 -3.69
C TRP A 119 2.85 -9.29 -2.67
N VAL A 120 2.06 -10.29 -3.11
CA VAL A 120 1.14 -11.00 -2.23
C VAL A 120 1.89 -12.04 -1.40
N VAL A 121 1.80 -11.89 -0.09
CA VAL A 121 2.35 -12.81 0.91
C VAL A 121 1.20 -13.47 1.69
N TYR A 122 1.40 -14.70 2.16
CA TYR A 122 0.35 -15.44 2.85
C TYR A 122 0.87 -16.45 3.88
N ALA A 123 0.02 -16.77 4.85
CA ALA A 123 0.24 -17.79 5.87
C ALA A 123 -0.91 -18.79 5.84
N GLU A 124 -0.61 -20.01 5.38
CA GLU A 124 -1.61 -21.07 5.21
C GLU A 124 -2.24 -21.50 6.54
N GLU A 125 -1.43 -21.60 7.59
CA GLU A 125 -1.89 -22.02 8.93
C GLU A 125 -2.93 -21.07 9.54
N TYR A 126 -2.98 -19.79 9.08
CA TYR A 126 -3.92 -18.79 9.56
C TYR A 126 -4.98 -18.43 8.53
N ASN A 127 -4.93 -18.97 7.33
CA ASN A 127 -5.76 -18.57 6.18
C ASN A 127 -5.74 -17.05 5.95
N GLN A 128 -4.56 -16.44 6.06
CA GLN A 128 -4.39 -15.00 5.94
C GLN A 128 -3.43 -14.64 4.83
N ALA A 129 -3.71 -13.52 4.18
CA ALA A 129 -2.87 -12.94 3.15
C ALA A 129 -2.80 -11.41 3.27
N SER A 130 -1.77 -10.83 2.68
CA SER A 130 -1.59 -9.39 2.55
C SER A 130 -0.80 -9.08 1.30
N ALA A 131 -0.93 -7.87 0.77
CA ALA A 131 0.00 -7.34 -0.21
C ALA A 131 1.05 -6.47 0.50
N VAL A 132 2.30 -6.60 0.06
CA VAL A 132 3.43 -5.73 0.42
C VAL A 132 3.56 -4.72 -0.72
N ASP A 133 3.53 -3.42 -0.41
CA ASP A 133 3.56 -2.38 -1.45
C ASP A 133 4.82 -2.53 -2.32
N ILE A 134 6.00 -2.60 -1.70
CA ILE A 134 7.26 -2.79 -2.44
C ILE A 134 8.24 -3.63 -1.62
N LEU A 135 8.91 -4.57 -2.28
CA LEU A 135 10.07 -5.25 -1.77
C LEU A 135 11.32 -4.74 -2.52
N CYS A 136 12.32 -4.30 -1.76
CA CYS A 136 13.60 -3.85 -2.28
C CYS A 136 14.76 -4.71 -1.76
N LEU A 137 15.93 -4.59 -2.39
CA LEU A 137 17.23 -5.04 -1.87
C LEU A 137 18.07 -3.81 -1.51
N ASN A 138 18.79 -3.88 -0.39
CA ASN A 138 19.82 -2.89 -0.05
C ASN A 138 21.20 -3.32 -0.56
N GLU A 139 22.22 -2.47 -0.40
CA GLU A 139 23.62 -2.77 -0.81
C GLU A 139 24.22 -4.01 -0.12
N ALA A 140 23.71 -4.38 1.06
CA ALA A 140 24.15 -5.58 1.77
C ALA A 140 23.48 -6.87 1.24
N GLY A 141 22.55 -6.75 0.27
CA GLY A 141 21.75 -7.85 -0.25
C GLY A 141 20.64 -8.30 0.69
N GLU A 142 20.22 -7.44 1.61
CA GLU A 142 19.11 -7.71 2.54
C GLU A 142 17.80 -7.18 1.96
N TYR A 143 16.71 -7.88 2.20
CA TYR A 143 15.38 -7.46 1.79
C TYR A 143 14.84 -6.35 2.69
N VAL A 144 14.32 -5.30 2.06
CA VAL A 144 13.70 -4.14 2.70
C VAL A 144 12.27 -4.02 2.22
N VAL A 145 11.32 -4.01 3.14
CA VAL A 145 9.91 -3.74 2.85
C VAL A 145 9.69 -2.23 2.90
N VAL A 146 9.12 -1.69 1.82
CA VAL A 146 8.77 -0.28 1.71
C VAL A 146 7.26 -0.16 1.59
N ASP A 147 6.64 0.64 2.48
CA ASP A 147 5.22 0.97 2.46
C ASP A 147 5.05 2.39 1.92
N LEU A 148 4.24 2.55 0.88
CA LEU A 148 3.99 3.83 0.24
C LEU A 148 2.83 4.57 0.90
N LYS A 149 3.03 5.84 1.20
CA LYS A 149 1.97 6.71 1.69
C LYS A 149 1.98 8.05 0.99
N THR A 150 0.90 8.37 0.29
CA THR A 150 0.70 9.70 -0.27
C THR A 150 0.18 10.65 0.80
N MET A 151 0.85 11.77 0.98
CA MET A 151 0.51 12.74 2.03
C MET A 151 0.57 14.18 1.51
N LYS A 152 -0.42 14.99 1.86
CA LYS A 152 -0.44 16.43 1.54
C LYS A 152 0.51 17.27 2.42
N LYS A 153 1.00 16.69 3.52
CA LYS A 153 1.89 17.37 4.47
C LYS A 153 3.01 16.43 4.87
N PRO A 154 4.23 16.92 5.10
CA PRO A 154 5.32 16.10 5.60
C PRO A 154 4.94 15.39 6.91
N ILE A 155 5.40 14.16 7.06
CA ILE A 155 5.28 13.41 8.32
C ILE A 155 6.04 14.20 9.39
N ARG A 156 5.37 14.54 10.47
CA ARG A 156 6.02 15.07 11.67
C ARG A 156 6.22 13.92 12.64
N PHE A 157 7.45 13.53 12.83
CA PHE A 157 7.79 12.64 13.92
C PHE A 157 7.71 13.45 15.21
N THR A 158 6.68 13.26 16.01
CA THR A 158 6.70 13.66 17.42
C THR A 158 7.38 12.52 18.17
N PRO A 159 8.49 12.78 18.92
CA PRO A 159 9.01 11.77 19.82
C PRO A 159 7.87 11.29 20.73
N TYR A 160 7.73 9.98 20.89
CA TYR A 160 6.88 9.46 21.94
C TYR A 160 7.49 9.99 23.25
N ASP A 161 6.74 10.77 24.02
CA ASP A 161 7.11 11.08 25.37
C ASP A 161 7.15 9.73 26.11
N GLU A 162 8.35 9.32 26.50
CA GLU A 162 8.53 8.20 27.42
C GLU A 162 7.90 8.62 28.76
N GLY A 163 6.61 8.31 28.93
CA GLY A 163 5.84 8.51 30.16
C GLY A 163 6.04 7.36 31.13
#